data_26e99e2fd3963c5701566e9036cebe3d
#
_entry.id   26e99e2fd3963c5701566e9036cebe3d
#
_cell.length_a   1.000
_cell.length_b   1.000
_cell.length_c   1.000
_cell.angle_alpha   90.00
_cell.angle_beta   90.00
_cell.angle_gamma   90.00
#
_symmetry.space_group_name_H-M   'P 1'
#
loop_
_entity.id
_entity.type
_entity.pdbx_description
1 polymer ?
#
loop_
_entity_poly.entity_id
_entity_poly.type
_entity_poly.pdbx_seq_one_letter_code
_entity_poly.pdbx_strand_id
1 'polypeptide(L)'
;SRLLMAIFTYNALYASTSVLLSFQRAELVANRSATGSSAVSNTAFLAKINTASSVAVFALQASGLGALIANRCGQRGALALMPIIRLCGIFLLGYWHLMSDGQPPDLILFLVIDEFTKVINFAIAKPVRENLWRGLSAEARYEAKPIVDTLANRWGGGSAAFLVSFINRITDLTGMGEVKENGERSIFGFPPVLLLCMIISAWCTT
;
A
#
# COMPACT_ATOMS: atom_id res chain seq x y z
N SER A 1 20.47 -15.98 6.21
CA SER A 1 21.16 -14.96 5.38
C SER A 1 20.51 -13.60 5.63
N ARG A 2 21.33 -12.56 5.86
CA ARG A 2 20.84 -11.17 6.07
C ARG A 2 20.01 -10.68 4.88
N LEU A 3 20.36 -11.08 3.67
CA LEU A 3 19.62 -10.71 2.45
C LEU A 3 18.21 -11.30 2.44
N LEU A 4 18.05 -12.56 2.83
CA LEU A 4 16.72 -13.18 2.91
C LEU A 4 15.81 -12.48 3.92
N MET A 5 16.34 -12.10 5.08
CA MET A 5 15.60 -11.33 6.09
C MET A 5 15.21 -9.96 5.55
N ALA A 6 16.09 -9.26 4.85
CA ALA A 6 15.75 -7.97 4.25
C ALA A 6 14.64 -8.10 3.20
N ILE A 7 14.71 -9.11 2.31
CA ILE A 7 13.66 -9.37 1.32
C ILE A 7 12.34 -9.73 2.00
N PHE A 8 12.39 -10.58 3.05
CA PHE A 8 11.20 -10.95 3.81
C PHE A 8 10.55 -9.72 4.46
N THR A 9 11.33 -8.92 5.19
CA THR A 9 10.84 -7.72 5.87
C THR A 9 10.23 -6.73 4.89
N TYR A 10 10.92 -6.46 3.78
CA TYR A 10 10.41 -5.59 2.71
C TYR A 10 9.06 -6.09 2.17
N ASN A 11 8.94 -7.39 1.87
CA ASN A 11 7.70 -7.97 1.37
C ASN A 11 6.58 -7.94 2.41
N ALA A 12 6.89 -8.25 3.67
CA ALA A 12 5.92 -8.23 4.76
C ALA A 12 5.37 -6.82 4.99
N LEU A 13 6.23 -5.79 5.02
CA LEU A 13 5.82 -4.40 5.16
C LEU A 13 5.02 -3.91 3.95
N TYR A 14 5.42 -4.30 2.74
CA TYR A 14 4.65 -4.03 1.54
C TYR A 14 3.24 -4.65 1.62
N ALA A 15 3.14 -5.93 2.00
CA ALA A 15 1.87 -6.63 2.14
C ALA A 15 0.98 -5.98 3.22
N SER A 16 1.56 -5.63 4.38
CA SER A 16 0.86 -4.95 5.46
C SER A 16 0.26 -3.62 5.01
N THR A 17 1.06 -2.76 4.39
CA THR A 17 0.58 -1.46 3.90
C THR A 17 -0.46 -1.60 2.79
N SER A 18 -0.34 -2.62 1.92
CA SER A 18 -1.31 -2.88 0.86
C SER A 18 -2.65 -3.35 1.39
N VAL A 19 -2.66 -4.17 2.44
CA VAL A 19 -3.89 -4.61 3.11
C VAL A 19 -4.56 -3.44 3.82
N LEU A 20 -3.81 -2.58 4.51
CA LEU A 20 -4.34 -1.38 5.16
C LEU A 20 -5.02 -0.44 4.15
N LEU A 21 -4.36 -0.19 3.01
CA LEU A 21 -4.95 0.62 1.93
C LEU A 21 -6.20 -0.05 1.31
N SER A 22 -6.23 -1.38 1.24
CA SER A 22 -7.41 -2.09 0.74
C SER A 22 -8.62 -1.95 1.66
N PHE A 23 -8.44 -1.92 2.98
CA PHE A 23 -9.51 -1.63 3.93
C PHE A 23 -10.04 -0.21 3.74
N GLN A 24 -9.15 0.79 3.65
CA GLN A 24 -9.54 2.17 3.39
C GLN A 24 -10.31 2.33 2.07
N ARG A 25 -9.84 1.64 1.02
CA ARG A 25 -10.53 1.62 -0.28
C ARG A 25 -11.94 1.04 -0.16
N ALA A 26 -12.11 -0.06 0.57
CA ALA A 26 -13.41 -0.69 0.78
C ALA A 26 -14.39 0.25 1.51
N GLU A 27 -13.90 0.95 2.53
CA GLU A 27 -14.68 1.92 3.29
C GLU A 27 -15.12 3.12 2.43
N LEU A 28 -14.20 3.73 1.67
CA LEU A 28 -14.53 4.83 0.77
C LEU A 28 -15.54 4.43 -0.33
N VAL A 29 -15.42 3.21 -0.85
CA VAL A 29 -16.39 2.68 -1.83
C VAL A 29 -17.74 2.42 -1.19
N ALA A 30 -17.79 1.91 0.04
CA ALA A 30 -19.01 1.70 0.79
C ALA A 30 -19.75 3.03 1.07
N ASN A 31 -19.02 4.06 1.50
CA ASN A 31 -19.56 5.40 1.73
C ASN A 31 -20.13 6.01 0.45
N ARG A 32 -19.45 5.86 -0.69
CA ARG A 32 -19.98 6.30 -1.98
C ARG A 32 -21.23 5.55 -2.41
N SER A 33 -21.34 4.27 -2.08
CA SER A 33 -22.56 3.48 -2.36
C SER A 33 -23.72 3.94 -1.50
N ALA A 34 -23.47 4.33 -0.26
CA ALA A 34 -24.49 4.87 0.65
C ALA A 34 -25.04 6.23 0.17
N THR A 35 -24.25 7.03 -0.53
CA THR A 35 -24.66 8.34 -1.09
C THR A 35 -25.39 8.26 -2.44
N GLY A 36 -25.79 7.07 -2.89
CA GLY A 36 -26.72 6.88 -4.03
C GLY A 36 -26.09 6.40 -5.34
N SER A 37 -24.80 6.11 -5.38
CA SER A 37 -24.21 5.47 -6.58
C SER A 37 -24.51 3.96 -6.57
N SER A 38 -24.97 3.42 -7.72
CA SER A 38 -25.26 1.99 -7.82
C SER A 38 -23.97 1.15 -7.69
N ALA A 39 -24.06 -0.03 -7.06
CA ALA A 39 -22.94 -0.97 -6.95
C ALA A 39 -22.34 -1.34 -8.32
N VAL A 40 -23.18 -1.45 -9.35
CA VAL A 40 -22.75 -1.73 -10.74
C VAL A 40 -21.89 -0.59 -11.30
N SER A 41 -22.29 0.66 -11.06
CA SER A 41 -21.50 1.84 -11.48
C SER A 41 -20.13 1.89 -10.80
N ASN A 42 -20.06 1.59 -9.51
CA ASN A 42 -18.81 1.56 -8.76
C ASN A 42 -17.88 0.45 -9.25
N THR A 43 -18.43 -0.75 -9.52
CA THR A 43 -17.63 -1.87 -10.07
C THR A 43 -17.09 -1.55 -11.46
N ALA A 44 -17.89 -0.98 -12.34
CA ALA A 44 -17.46 -0.57 -13.67
C ALA A 44 -16.38 0.53 -13.63
N PHE A 45 -16.53 1.48 -12.71
CA PHE A 45 -15.52 2.53 -12.48
C PHE A 45 -14.18 1.96 -12.00
N LEU A 46 -14.22 1.08 -10.99
CA LEU A 46 -13.02 0.42 -10.48
C LEU A 46 -12.33 -0.46 -11.54
N ALA A 47 -13.12 -1.16 -12.37
CA ALA A 47 -12.60 -1.94 -13.48
C ALA A 47 -11.86 -1.08 -14.51
N LYS A 48 -12.40 0.09 -14.87
CA LYS A 48 -11.73 1.03 -15.79
C LYS A 48 -10.39 1.52 -15.23
N ILE A 49 -10.35 1.89 -13.94
CA ILE A 49 -9.11 2.33 -13.29
C ILE A 49 -8.08 1.20 -13.28
N ASN A 50 -8.49 0.00 -12.90
CA ASN A 50 -7.59 -1.16 -12.86
C ASN A 50 -7.05 -1.52 -14.26
N THR A 51 -7.88 -1.39 -15.30
CA THR A 51 -7.44 -1.57 -16.69
C THR A 51 -6.42 -0.51 -17.09
N ALA A 52 -6.66 0.76 -16.79
CA ALA A 52 -5.72 1.85 -17.06
C ALA A 52 -4.38 1.63 -16.35
N SER A 53 -4.41 1.22 -15.08
CA SER A 53 -3.20 0.87 -14.31
C SER A 53 -2.43 -0.29 -14.94
N SER A 54 -3.14 -1.33 -15.42
CA SER A 54 -2.51 -2.48 -16.09
C SER A 54 -1.82 -2.08 -17.40
N VAL A 55 -2.46 -1.21 -18.19
CA VAL A 55 -1.86 -0.65 -19.41
C VAL A 55 -0.63 0.19 -19.07
N ALA A 56 -0.69 1.01 -18.02
CA ALA A 56 0.45 1.81 -17.54
C ALA A 56 1.62 0.93 -17.09
N VAL A 57 1.35 -0.14 -16.34
CA VAL A 57 2.38 -1.12 -15.94
C VAL A 57 3.05 -1.72 -17.17
N PHE A 58 2.26 -2.18 -18.15
CA PHE A 58 2.79 -2.76 -19.37
C PHE A 58 3.65 -1.76 -20.16
N ALA A 59 3.17 -0.53 -20.35
CA ALA A 59 3.91 0.51 -21.04
C ALA A 59 5.24 0.86 -20.36
N LEU A 60 5.25 0.98 -19.01
CA LEU A 60 6.46 1.22 -18.25
C LEU A 60 7.44 0.05 -18.28
N GLN A 61 6.95 -1.19 -18.27
CA GLN A 61 7.82 -2.36 -18.41
C GLN A 61 8.40 -2.45 -19.82
N ALA A 62 7.58 -2.22 -20.84
CA ALA A 62 8.03 -2.24 -22.25
C ALA A 62 9.04 -1.12 -22.55
N SER A 63 8.93 0.04 -21.91
CA SER A 63 9.89 1.14 -22.06
C SER A 63 11.26 0.89 -21.39
N GLY A 64 11.39 -0.15 -20.57
CA GLY A 64 12.64 -0.46 -19.86
C GLY A 64 13.00 0.54 -18.76
N LEU A 65 12.10 1.44 -18.37
CA LEU A 65 12.35 2.46 -17.35
C LEU A 65 12.79 1.85 -16.01
N GLY A 66 12.27 0.67 -15.64
CA GLY A 66 12.71 -0.03 -14.43
C GLY A 66 14.19 -0.38 -14.45
N ALA A 67 14.70 -0.85 -15.59
CA ALA A 67 16.14 -1.15 -15.76
C ALA A 67 16.98 0.14 -15.75
N LEU A 68 16.50 1.21 -16.37
CA LEU A 68 17.18 2.51 -16.40
C LEU A 68 17.31 3.09 -14.97
N ILE A 69 16.26 3.04 -14.18
CA ILE A 69 16.23 3.51 -12.79
C ILE A 69 17.18 2.65 -11.93
N ALA A 70 17.13 1.32 -12.08
CA ALA A 70 18.01 0.41 -11.37
C ALA A 70 19.49 0.64 -11.70
N ASN A 71 19.80 0.98 -12.96
CA ASN A 71 21.17 1.30 -13.39
C ASN A 71 21.67 2.66 -12.88
N ARG A 72 20.76 3.66 -12.80
CA ARG A 72 21.10 5.02 -12.34
C ARG A 72 21.18 5.15 -10.83
N CYS A 73 20.16 4.65 -10.13
CA CYS A 73 20.01 4.79 -8.68
C CYS A 73 20.56 3.58 -7.90
N GLY A 74 21.00 2.54 -8.61
CA GLY A 74 21.35 1.27 -8.00
C GLY A 74 20.13 0.48 -7.53
N GLN A 75 20.33 -0.79 -7.15
CA GLN A 75 19.24 -1.67 -6.72
C GLN A 75 18.58 -1.18 -5.43
N ARG A 76 19.36 -0.62 -4.50
CA ARG A 76 18.84 -0.07 -3.23
C ARG A 76 17.94 1.13 -3.46
N GLY A 77 18.39 2.09 -4.29
CA GLY A 77 17.61 3.27 -4.63
C GLY A 77 16.30 2.94 -5.35
N ALA A 78 16.34 1.97 -6.28
CA ALA A 78 15.14 1.52 -6.99
C ALA A 78 14.11 0.85 -6.06
N LEU A 79 14.57 0.10 -5.04
CA LEU A 79 13.68 -0.50 -4.05
C LEU A 79 13.13 0.54 -3.05
N ALA A 80 13.93 1.53 -2.66
CA ALA A 80 13.52 2.60 -1.77
C ALA A 80 12.46 3.54 -2.42
N LEU A 81 12.43 3.63 -3.75
CA LEU A 81 11.49 4.47 -4.48
C LEU A 81 10.04 4.14 -4.14
N MET A 82 9.71 2.86 -4.00
CA MET A 82 8.37 2.39 -3.72
C MET A 82 7.83 2.87 -2.35
N PRO A 83 8.52 2.61 -1.21
CA PRO A 83 8.06 3.12 0.09
C PRO A 83 8.05 4.64 0.16
N ILE A 84 8.99 5.34 -0.50
CA ILE A 84 9.02 6.81 -0.55
C ILE A 84 7.76 7.35 -1.26
N ILE A 85 7.42 6.82 -2.43
CA ILE A 85 6.21 7.24 -3.17
C ILE A 85 4.96 6.95 -2.34
N ARG A 86 4.89 5.78 -1.69
CA ARG A 86 3.77 5.43 -0.83
C ARG A 86 3.66 6.39 0.36
N LEU A 87 4.78 6.72 0.99
CA LEU A 87 4.84 7.67 2.08
C LEU A 87 4.33 9.06 1.65
N CYS A 88 4.84 9.57 0.52
CA CYS A 88 4.38 10.84 -0.06
C CYS A 88 2.87 10.83 -0.36
N GLY A 89 2.36 9.72 -0.92
CA GLY A 89 0.93 9.57 -1.19
C GLY A 89 0.08 9.61 0.08
N ILE A 90 0.51 8.92 1.14
CA ILE A 90 -0.19 8.91 2.43
C ILE A 90 -0.13 10.30 3.09
N PHE A 91 1.02 10.99 3.04
CA PHE A 91 1.13 12.36 3.52
C PHE A 91 0.21 13.32 2.77
N LEU A 92 0.09 13.16 1.45
CA LEU A 92 -0.82 13.97 0.64
C LEU A 92 -2.28 13.74 1.03
N LEU A 93 -2.69 12.48 1.26
CA LEU A 93 -4.03 12.14 1.74
C LEU A 93 -4.28 12.69 3.14
N GLY A 94 -3.31 12.58 4.04
CA GLY A 94 -3.40 13.14 5.39
C GLY A 94 -3.49 14.67 5.37
N TYR A 95 -2.69 15.34 4.55
CA TYR A 95 -2.76 16.79 4.36
C TYR A 95 -4.14 17.22 3.82
N TRP A 96 -4.66 16.50 2.84
CA TRP A 96 -6.02 16.75 2.31
C TRP A 96 -7.08 16.64 3.41
N HIS A 97 -7.02 15.60 4.23
CA HIS A 97 -7.95 15.39 5.33
C HIS A 97 -7.92 16.55 6.34
N LEU A 98 -6.73 17.08 6.65
CA LEU A 98 -6.58 18.26 7.54
C LEU A 98 -7.15 19.53 6.92
N MET A 99 -6.95 19.75 5.61
CA MET A 99 -7.43 20.94 4.92
C MET A 99 -8.94 20.90 4.65
N SER A 100 -9.55 19.73 4.62
CA SER A 100 -10.98 19.53 4.35
C SER A 100 -11.83 19.41 5.62
N ASP A 101 -11.41 20.02 6.73
CA ASP A 101 -12.13 19.99 8.02
C ASP A 101 -12.49 18.56 8.49
N GLY A 102 -11.58 17.61 8.22
CA GLY A 102 -11.75 16.22 8.60
C GLY A 102 -12.73 15.43 7.72
N GLN A 103 -13.07 15.94 6.55
CA GLN A 103 -13.80 15.15 5.56
C GLN A 103 -12.91 14.01 5.01
N PRO A 104 -13.50 12.84 4.71
CA PRO A 104 -12.74 11.76 4.08
C PRO A 104 -12.15 12.21 2.75
N PRO A 105 -10.95 11.72 2.38
CA PRO A 105 -10.34 12.07 1.11
C PRO A 105 -11.26 11.65 -0.05
N ASP A 106 -11.25 12.42 -1.14
CA ASP A 106 -12.00 12.05 -2.34
C ASP A 106 -11.54 10.67 -2.83
N LEU A 107 -12.51 9.79 -3.10
CA LEU A 107 -12.26 8.44 -3.61
C LEU A 107 -11.36 8.46 -4.85
N ILE A 108 -11.51 9.46 -5.73
CA ILE A 108 -10.70 9.57 -6.94
C ILE A 108 -9.24 9.82 -6.58
N LEU A 109 -8.97 10.77 -5.70
CA LEU A 109 -7.61 11.10 -5.24
C LEU A 109 -6.95 9.89 -4.58
N PHE A 110 -7.68 9.21 -3.70
CA PHE A 110 -7.21 7.99 -3.04
C PHE A 110 -6.85 6.90 -4.07
N LEU A 111 -7.75 6.63 -5.02
CA LEU A 111 -7.54 5.61 -6.05
C LEU A 111 -6.37 5.93 -6.97
N VAL A 112 -6.18 7.18 -7.35
CA VAL A 112 -5.04 7.61 -8.16
C VAL A 112 -3.72 7.32 -7.43
N ILE A 113 -3.63 7.65 -6.15
CA ILE A 113 -2.42 7.40 -5.34
C ILE A 113 -2.18 5.89 -5.16
N ASP A 114 -3.22 5.12 -4.83
CA ASP A 114 -3.12 3.66 -4.64
C ASP A 114 -2.68 2.97 -5.95
N GLU A 115 -3.32 3.28 -7.06
CA GLU A 115 -3.00 2.68 -8.35
C GLU A 115 -1.61 3.12 -8.86
N PHE A 116 -1.23 4.39 -8.67
CA PHE A 116 0.12 4.84 -8.99
C PHE A 116 1.18 4.06 -8.22
N THR A 117 0.95 3.84 -6.93
CA THR A 117 1.85 3.02 -6.08
C THR A 117 1.94 1.57 -6.60
N LYS A 118 0.81 0.98 -7.03
CA LYS A 118 0.81 -0.36 -7.64
C LYS A 118 1.59 -0.38 -8.95
N VAL A 119 1.40 0.62 -9.81
CA VAL A 119 2.14 0.74 -11.07
C VAL A 119 3.65 0.76 -10.83
N ILE A 120 4.13 1.57 -9.89
CA ILE A 120 5.55 1.64 -9.53
C ILE A 120 6.05 0.30 -8.95
N ASN A 121 5.26 -0.34 -8.10
CA ASN A 121 5.64 -1.65 -7.55
C ASN A 121 5.82 -2.69 -8.66
N PHE A 122 4.87 -2.80 -9.57
CA PHE A 122 4.93 -3.82 -10.62
C PHE A 122 5.93 -3.49 -11.73
N ALA A 123 6.08 -2.21 -12.08
CA ALA A 123 6.97 -1.79 -13.14
C ALA A 123 8.46 -1.71 -12.71
N ILE A 124 8.73 -1.36 -11.47
CA ILE A 124 10.09 -1.08 -11.00
C ILE A 124 10.49 -2.01 -9.84
N ALA A 125 9.77 -1.98 -8.72
CA ALA A 125 10.21 -2.65 -7.50
C ALA A 125 10.23 -4.19 -7.65
N LYS A 126 9.22 -4.77 -8.30
CA LYS A 126 9.13 -6.22 -8.51
C LYS A 126 10.28 -6.76 -9.38
N PRO A 127 10.58 -6.21 -10.58
CA PRO A 127 11.71 -6.65 -11.38
C PRO A 127 13.06 -6.51 -10.67
N VAL A 128 13.29 -5.42 -9.95
CA VAL A 128 14.52 -5.21 -9.18
C VAL A 128 14.65 -6.23 -8.06
N ARG A 129 13.58 -6.52 -7.35
CA ARG A 129 13.54 -7.57 -6.32
C ARG A 129 13.79 -8.95 -6.91
N GLU A 130 13.26 -9.26 -8.08
CA GLU A 130 13.55 -10.52 -8.77
C GLU A 130 15.05 -10.64 -9.13
N ASN A 131 15.72 -9.54 -9.46
CA ASN A 131 17.15 -9.54 -9.69
C ASN A 131 17.99 -9.84 -8.43
N LEU A 132 17.50 -9.45 -7.23
CA LEU A 132 18.16 -9.81 -5.97
C LEU A 132 18.21 -11.33 -5.73
N TRP A 133 17.15 -12.05 -6.15
CA TRP A 133 17.11 -13.50 -6.05
C TRP A 133 18.15 -14.19 -6.95
N ARG A 134 18.59 -13.53 -8.04
CA ARG A 134 19.63 -14.08 -8.93
C ARG A 134 21.00 -14.13 -8.28
N GLY A 135 21.23 -13.31 -7.25
CA GLY A 135 22.48 -13.33 -6.47
C GLY A 135 22.59 -14.49 -5.47
N LEU A 136 21.54 -15.30 -5.30
CA LEU A 136 21.53 -16.48 -4.44
C LEU A 136 21.79 -17.75 -5.24
N SER A 137 22.30 -18.82 -4.55
CA SER A 137 22.44 -20.13 -5.17
C SER A 137 21.11 -20.65 -5.70
N ALA A 138 21.16 -21.51 -6.71
CA ALA A 138 19.93 -22.05 -7.32
C ALA A 138 19.05 -22.77 -6.29
N GLU A 139 19.65 -23.61 -5.44
CA GLU A 139 18.96 -24.31 -4.36
C GLU A 139 18.26 -23.35 -3.39
N ALA A 140 19.01 -22.38 -2.83
CA ALA A 140 18.45 -21.38 -1.92
C ALA A 140 17.31 -20.56 -2.55
N ARG A 141 17.39 -20.29 -3.86
CA ARG A 141 16.36 -19.58 -4.58
C ARG A 141 15.10 -20.41 -4.77
N TYR A 142 15.20 -21.67 -5.15
CA TYR A 142 14.04 -22.54 -5.38
C TYR A 142 13.33 -22.90 -4.09
N GLU A 143 14.07 -23.10 -3.00
CA GLU A 143 13.48 -23.47 -1.71
C GLU A 143 12.97 -22.23 -0.93
N ALA A 144 13.81 -21.20 -0.82
CA ALA A 144 13.47 -20.06 0.04
C ALA A 144 12.46 -19.09 -0.58
N LYS A 145 12.47 -18.88 -1.90
CA LYS A 145 11.62 -17.87 -2.55
C LYS A 145 10.12 -18.13 -2.35
N PRO A 146 9.57 -19.34 -2.60
CA PRO A 146 8.15 -19.60 -2.38
C PRO A 146 7.75 -19.43 -0.90
N ILE A 147 8.62 -19.86 0.00
CA ILE A 147 8.39 -19.77 1.45
C ILE A 147 8.37 -18.29 1.88
N VAL A 148 9.39 -17.52 1.51
CA VAL A 148 9.51 -16.09 1.86
C VAL A 148 8.35 -15.30 1.30
N ASP A 149 8.00 -15.47 0.02
CA ASP A 149 6.90 -14.75 -0.61
C ASP A 149 5.55 -15.11 0.01
N THR A 150 5.30 -16.40 0.30
CA THR A 150 4.06 -16.85 0.92
C THR A 150 3.93 -16.36 2.37
N LEU A 151 4.99 -16.54 3.17
CA LEU A 151 4.99 -16.11 4.57
C LEU A 151 4.91 -14.60 4.69
N ALA A 152 5.69 -13.85 3.90
CA ALA A 152 5.67 -12.39 3.93
C ALA A 152 4.28 -11.83 3.58
N ASN A 153 3.61 -12.39 2.57
CA ASN A 153 2.28 -11.94 2.19
C ASN A 153 1.22 -12.31 3.24
N ARG A 154 1.25 -13.54 3.76
CA ARG A 154 0.27 -13.99 4.76
C ARG A 154 0.46 -13.31 6.11
N TRP A 155 1.70 -13.23 6.59
CA TRP A 155 2.00 -12.61 7.88
C TRP A 155 1.88 -11.10 7.80
N GLY A 156 2.37 -10.48 6.72
CA GLY A 156 2.20 -9.05 6.50
C GLY A 156 0.73 -8.64 6.45
N GLY A 157 -0.08 -9.33 5.66
CA GLY A 157 -1.51 -9.05 5.58
C GLY A 157 -2.27 -9.38 6.87
N GLY A 158 -1.98 -10.54 7.48
CA GLY A 158 -2.63 -10.97 8.73
C GLY A 158 -2.29 -10.06 9.91
N SER A 159 -1.03 -9.68 10.06
CA SER A 159 -0.60 -8.75 11.12
C SER A 159 -1.23 -7.36 10.95
N ALA A 160 -1.37 -6.87 9.72
CA ALA A 160 -2.03 -5.61 9.44
C ALA A 160 -3.52 -5.64 9.83
N ALA A 161 -4.24 -6.70 9.47
CA ALA A 161 -5.63 -6.87 9.86
C ALA A 161 -5.80 -6.96 11.38
N PHE A 162 -4.91 -7.70 12.05
CA PHE A 162 -4.90 -7.81 13.50
C PHE A 162 -4.64 -6.44 14.16
N LEU A 163 -3.65 -5.68 13.67
CA LEU A 163 -3.32 -4.36 14.19
C LEU A 163 -4.50 -3.37 14.04
N VAL A 164 -5.19 -3.37 12.90
CA VAL A 164 -6.40 -2.54 12.73
C VAL A 164 -7.46 -2.90 13.76
N SER A 165 -7.75 -4.20 13.91
CA SER A 165 -8.73 -4.67 14.90
C SER A 165 -8.33 -4.33 16.32
N PHE A 166 -7.05 -4.43 16.66
CA PHE A 166 -6.51 -4.10 17.97
C PHE A 166 -6.58 -2.60 18.27
N ILE A 167 -6.21 -1.74 17.30
CA ILE A 167 -6.32 -0.28 17.44
C ILE A 167 -7.78 0.12 17.62
N ASN A 168 -8.68 -0.40 16.80
CA ASN A 168 -10.11 -0.11 16.93
C ASN A 168 -10.63 -0.50 18.32
N ARG A 169 -10.22 -1.65 18.84
CA ARG A 169 -10.63 -2.11 20.17
C ARG A 169 -10.07 -1.22 21.31
N ILE A 170 -8.81 -0.76 21.18
CA ILE A 170 -8.24 0.18 22.16
C ILE A 170 -9.00 1.51 22.11
N THR A 171 -9.25 2.02 20.91
CA THR A 171 -9.99 3.26 20.71
C THR A 171 -11.41 3.19 21.31
N ASP A 172 -12.06 2.02 21.20
CA ASP A 172 -13.35 1.77 21.84
C ASP A 172 -13.27 1.77 23.37
N LEU A 173 -12.22 1.16 23.93
CA LEU A 173 -12.05 1.04 25.38
C LEU A 173 -11.62 2.36 26.05
N THR A 174 -10.82 3.16 25.33
CA THR A 174 -10.28 4.42 25.89
C THR A 174 -11.20 5.63 25.67
N GLY A 175 -12.25 5.48 24.87
CA GLY A 175 -13.14 6.59 24.51
C GLY A 175 -12.44 7.73 23.74
N MET A 176 -11.20 7.49 23.28
CA MET A 176 -10.39 8.50 22.57
C MET A 176 -10.82 8.71 21.11
N GLY A 177 -11.74 7.90 20.61
CA GLY A 177 -12.27 8.08 19.28
C GLY A 177 -13.47 9.02 19.30
N GLU A 178 -13.32 10.25 18.82
CA GLU A 178 -14.49 11.06 18.48
C GLU A 178 -15.25 10.31 17.38
N VAL A 179 -16.45 9.86 17.73
CA VAL A 179 -17.40 9.34 16.75
C VAL A 179 -17.95 10.56 16.01
N LYS A 180 -17.41 10.85 14.83
CA LYS A 180 -18.08 11.82 13.94
C LYS A 180 -19.43 11.26 13.51
N GLU A 181 -20.35 12.17 13.24
CA GLU A 181 -21.73 11.90 12.81
C GLU A 181 -21.84 10.89 11.65
N ASN A 182 -20.75 10.69 10.92
CA ASN A 182 -20.61 9.74 9.80
C ASN A 182 -20.05 8.36 10.21
N GLY A 183 -19.87 8.05 11.49
CA GLY A 183 -19.36 6.76 11.95
C GLY A 183 -17.85 6.53 11.75
N GLU A 184 -17.12 7.47 11.19
CA GLU A 184 -15.66 7.42 11.08
C GLU A 184 -15.00 7.78 12.40
N ARG A 185 -14.11 6.91 12.87
CA ARG A 185 -13.29 7.14 14.05
C ARG A 185 -11.94 7.69 13.64
N SER A 186 -11.56 8.82 14.17
CA SER A 186 -10.24 9.39 13.92
C SER A 186 -9.45 9.53 15.21
N ILE A 187 -8.17 9.18 15.16
CA ILE A 187 -7.19 9.50 16.19
C ILE A 187 -6.43 10.72 15.68
N PHE A 188 -6.43 11.83 16.46
CA PHE A 188 -5.78 13.08 16.07
C PHE A 188 -6.24 13.69 14.74
N GLY A 189 -7.51 13.49 14.37
CA GLY A 189 -8.04 13.99 13.10
C GLY A 189 -7.73 13.13 11.87
N PHE A 190 -6.98 12.03 12.03
CA PHE A 190 -6.67 11.07 10.98
C PHE A 190 -7.36 9.74 11.20
N PRO A 191 -7.87 9.07 10.16
CA PRO A 191 -8.29 7.70 10.26
C PRO A 191 -7.14 6.82 10.79
N PRO A 192 -7.40 5.90 11.75
CA PRO A 192 -6.35 5.07 12.37
C PRO A 192 -5.51 4.30 11.35
N VAL A 193 -6.14 3.91 10.25
CA VAL A 193 -5.49 3.17 9.16
C VAL A 193 -4.45 4.02 8.43
N LEU A 194 -4.73 5.29 8.16
CA LEU A 194 -3.76 6.20 7.52
C LEU A 194 -2.55 6.45 8.41
N LEU A 195 -2.78 6.68 9.71
CA LEU A 195 -1.70 6.85 10.67
C LEU A 195 -0.78 5.62 10.72
N LEU A 196 -1.37 4.42 10.74
CA LEU A 196 -0.61 3.18 10.73
C LEU A 196 0.17 3.00 9.43
N CYS A 197 -0.43 3.32 8.29
CA CYS A 197 0.26 3.32 6.99
C CYS A 197 1.45 4.28 6.96
N MET A 198 1.32 5.47 7.54
CA MET A 198 2.42 6.43 7.65
C MET A 198 3.58 5.85 8.46
N ILE A 199 3.30 5.27 9.63
CA ILE A 199 4.33 4.67 10.50
C ILE A 199 5.05 3.53 9.78
N ILE A 200 4.31 2.62 9.16
CA ILE A 200 4.89 1.47 8.45
C ILE A 200 5.69 1.94 7.23
N SER A 201 5.18 2.92 6.46
CA SER A 201 5.89 3.46 5.30
C SER A 201 7.17 4.19 5.69
N ALA A 202 7.16 4.96 6.77
CA ALA A 202 8.36 5.58 7.31
C ALA A 202 9.42 4.54 7.71
N TRP A 203 8.99 3.42 8.30
CA TRP A 203 9.92 2.34 8.63
C TRP A 203 10.50 1.64 7.39
N CYS A 204 9.75 1.54 6.30
CA CYS A 204 10.28 1.01 5.04
C CYS A 204 11.39 1.87 4.42
N THR A 205 11.51 3.14 4.83
CA THR A 205 12.56 4.05 4.33
C THR A 205 13.84 4.04 5.16
N THR A 206 13.80 3.50 6.37
CA THR A 206 14.97 3.35 7.26
C THR A 206 15.72 2.04 7.01
#